data_078ea860d8afe5276530a7f67a710e38
#
_entry.id   078ea860d8afe5276530a7f67a710e38
#
_cell.length_a   1.000
_cell.length_b   1.000
_cell.length_c   1.000
_cell.angle_alpha   90.00
_cell.angle_beta   90.00
_cell.angle_gamma   90.00
#
_symmetry.space_group_name_H-M   'P 1'
#
loop_
_entity.id
_entity.type
_entity.pdbx_description
1 polymer ?
#
loop_
_entity_poly.entity_id
_entity_poly.type
_entity_poly.pdbx_seq_one_letter_code
_entity_poly.pdbx_strand_id
1 'polypeptide(L)'
;MFKLLKAAFLSTIMLAVASSAFAKITFVSWGGAYTASQQKAYVDTWSKGSGVTVESYNGGLGEIKAQVEAGNVTWDVVDVLPDQAITGCDEGLFEKVDQSSFINDMVVPPVSE
;
A
#
# COMPACT_ATOMS: atom_id res chain seq x y z
N MET A 1 7.96 -25.29 64.85
CA MET A 1 7.14 -24.15 64.44
C MET A 1 7.36 -23.91 62.94
N PHE A 2 6.50 -24.39 62.09
CA PHE A 2 6.63 -24.14 60.65
C PHE A 2 5.75 -22.93 60.28
N LYS A 3 6.36 -21.83 59.88
CA LYS A 3 5.68 -20.68 59.33
C LYS A 3 5.46 -20.91 57.83
N LEU A 4 4.19 -21.14 57.46
CA LEU A 4 3.73 -21.23 56.10
C LEU A 4 3.84 -19.84 55.41
N LEU A 5 4.77 -19.70 54.48
CA LEU A 5 4.88 -18.52 53.61
C LEU A 5 3.85 -18.68 52.48
N LYS A 6 2.74 -17.94 52.55
CA LYS A 6 1.79 -17.85 51.44
C LYS A 6 2.38 -16.97 50.36
N ALA A 7 2.89 -17.59 49.31
CA ALA A 7 3.24 -16.89 48.08
C ALA A 7 1.97 -16.56 47.32
N ALA A 8 1.59 -15.30 47.33
CA ALA A 8 0.54 -14.79 46.46
C ALA A 8 1.10 -14.65 45.02
N PHE A 9 0.67 -15.56 44.16
CA PHE A 9 0.92 -15.43 42.72
C PHE A 9 0.02 -14.34 42.17
N LEU A 10 0.54 -13.14 41.95
CA LEU A 10 -0.10 -12.10 41.18
C LEU A 10 0.07 -12.44 39.71
N SER A 11 -0.93 -13.12 39.14
CA SER A 11 -1.02 -13.31 37.70
C SER A 11 -1.38 -11.96 37.05
N THR A 12 -0.37 -11.26 36.56
CA THR A 12 -0.56 -10.08 35.70
C THR A 12 -1.02 -10.57 34.34
N ILE A 13 -2.32 -10.51 34.07
CA ILE A 13 -2.90 -10.71 32.75
C ILE A 13 -2.48 -9.50 31.90
N MET A 14 -1.44 -9.68 31.11
CA MET A 14 -1.02 -8.71 30.10
C MET A 14 -2.05 -8.76 28.96
N LEU A 15 -3.00 -7.82 28.98
CA LEU A 15 -3.95 -7.62 27.90
C LEU A 15 -3.15 -7.12 26.71
N ALA A 16 -2.78 -8.01 25.78
CA ALA A 16 -2.21 -7.65 24.49
C ALA A 16 -3.29 -6.92 23.70
N VAL A 17 -3.28 -5.60 23.71
CA VAL A 17 -4.07 -4.78 22.81
C VAL A 17 -3.47 -5.03 21.41
N ALA A 18 -4.09 -5.93 20.65
CA ALA A 18 -3.81 -6.07 19.23
C ALA A 18 -4.26 -4.77 18.57
N SER A 19 -3.37 -3.80 18.47
CA SER A 19 -3.56 -2.66 17.57
C SER A 19 -3.66 -3.23 16.18
N SER A 20 -4.85 -3.17 15.59
CA SER A 20 -5.02 -3.40 14.17
C SER A 20 -4.20 -2.33 13.44
N ALA A 21 -2.96 -2.65 13.12
CA ALA A 21 -2.16 -1.83 12.24
C ALA A 21 -2.83 -1.92 10.86
N PHE A 22 -3.72 -0.97 10.57
CA PHE A 22 -4.14 -0.77 9.20
C PHE A 22 -2.87 -0.46 8.40
N ALA A 23 -2.55 -1.34 7.44
CA ALA A 23 -1.44 -1.12 6.55
C ALA A 23 -1.66 0.23 5.87
N LYS A 24 -0.73 1.15 6.04
CA LYS A 24 -0.75 2.40 5.30
C LYS A 24 -0.40 2.07 3.86
N ILE A 25 -1.25 2.47 2.92
CA ILE A 25 -0.97 2.36 1.49
C ILE A 25 -0.43 3.70 1.02
N THR A 26 0.70 3.67 0.34
CA THR A 26 1.26 4.85 -0.33
C THR A 26 0.87 4.81 -1.80
N PHE A 27 -0.01 5.74 -2.19
CA PHE A 27 -0.40 5.99 -3.57
C PHE A 27 0.44 7.13 -4.14
N VAL A 28 1.04 6.92 -5.30
CA VAL A 28 1.97 7.87 -5.91
C VAL A 28 1.52 8.26 -7.31
N SER A 29 1.48 9.55 -7.58
CA SER A 29 1.03 10.10 -8.85
C SER A 29 1.85 11.33 -9.26
N TRP A 30 1.51 11.96 -10.39
CA TRP A 30 2.32 13.00 -11.01
C TRP A 30 2.16 14.40 -10.42
N GLY A 31 1.35 14.56 -9.37
CA GLY A 31 1.17 15.83 -8.69
C GLY A 31 0.12 16.75 -9.32
N GLY A 32 0.03 17.94 -8.75
CA GLY A 32 -0.84 19.00 -9.23
C GLY A 32 -2.33 18.67 -9.26
N ALA A 33 -3.05 19.25 -10.21
CA ALA A 33 -4.48 19.05 -10.39
C ALA A 33 -4.84 17.60 -10.76
N TYR A 34 -3.95 16.89 -11.40
CA TYR A 34 -4.13 15.49 -11.78
C TYR A 34 -4.24 14.60 -10.53
N THR A 35 -3.25 14.63 -9.66
CA THR A 35 -3.30 13.89 -8.38
C THR A 35 -4.47 14.33 -7.50
N ALA A 36 -4.79 15.63 -7.47
CA ALA A 36 -5.93 16.13 -6.70
C ALA A 36 -7.27 15.59 -7.21
N SER A 37 -7.42 15.38 -8.52
CA SER A 37 -8.62 14.77 -9.11
C SER A 37 -8.74 13.29 -8.72
N GLN A 38 -7.66 12.55 -8.77
CA GLN A 38 -7.59 11.15 -8.36
C GLN A 38 -7.88 10.99 -6.87
N GLN A 39 -7.31 11.85 -6.04
CA GLN A 39 -7.59 11.86 -4.62
C GLN A 39 -9.08 12.00 -4.33
N LYS A 40 -9.75 12.95 -4.95
CA LYS A 40 -11.20 13.13 -4.77
C LYS A 40 -12.03 11.99 -5.33
N ALA A 41 -11.65 11.45 -6.50
CA ALA A 41 -12.46 10.48 -7.20
C ALA A 41 -12.47 9.11 -6.50
N TYR A 42 -11.34 8.64 -6.01
CA TYR A 42 -11.23 7.30 -5.44
C TYR A 42 -10.48 7.22 -4.12
N VAL A 43 -9.41 7.97 -3.89
CA VAL A 43 -8.65 7.86 -2.63
C VAL A 43 -9.51 8.25 -1.44
N ASP A 44 -10.11 9.44 -1.45
CA ASP A 44 -10.96 9.92 -0.35
C ASP A 44 -12.21 9.04 -0.16
N THR A 45 -12.76 8.51 -1.26
CA THR A 45 -13.93 7.64 -1.24
C THR A 45 -13.61 6.28 -0.62
N TRP A 46 -12.47 5.69 -1.00
CA TRP A 46 -12.06 4.38 -0.53
C TRP A 46 -11.45 4.44 0.87
N SER A 47 -10.67 5.48 1.15
CA SER A 47 -9.84 5.54 2.36
C SER A 47 -10.58 5.97 3.63
N LYS A 48 -11.89 6.05 3.67
CA LYS A 48 -12.67 6.50 4.84
C LYS A 48 -12.15 5.93 6.18
N GLY A 49 -11.03 6.50 6.66
CA GLY A 49 -10.36 6.11 7.90
C GLY A 49 -9.26 5.05 7.75
N SER A 50 -8.86 4.65 6.56
CA SER A 50 -7.85 3.59 6.34
C SER A 50 -6.42 4.09 6.11
N GLY A 51 -6.18 5.40 6.12
CA GLY A 51 -4.81 5.95 6.09
C GLY A 51 -4.06 5.69 4.79
N VAL A 52 -4.52 6.26 3.67
CA VAL A 52 -3.74 6.33 2.43
C VAL A 52 -2.86 7.58 2.46
N THR A 53 -1.57 7.40 2.20
CA THR A 53 -0.65 8.50 1.94
C THR A 53 -0.61 8.76 0.44
N VAL A 54 -0.73 10.02 0.04
CA VAL A 54 -0.63 10.42 -1.38
C VAL A 54 0.68 11.18 -1.57
N GLU A 55 1.53 10.67 -2.46
CA GLU A 55 2.81 11.27 -2.80
C GLU A 55 2.85 11.65 -4.28
N SER A 56 3.83 12.44 -4.66
CA SER A 56 4.04 12.85 -6.05
C SER A 56 5.47 12.55 -6.48
N TYR A 57 5.61 12.16 -7.76
CA TYR A 57 6.90 11.91 -8.38
C TYR A 57 6.97 12.52 -9.78
N ASN A 58 8.10 12.44 -10.43
CA ASN A 58 8.33 13.08 -11.72
C ASN A 58 7.83 12.29 -12.95
N GLY A 59 7.21 11.11 -12.74
CA GLY A 59 6.60 10.32 -13.80
C GLY A 59 7.54 9.37 -14.55
N GLY A 60 8.78 9.18 -14.08
CA GLY A 60 9.72 8.24 -14.70
C GLY A 60 9.87 6.93 -13.93
N LEU A 61 10.35 5.87 -14.62
CA LEU A 61 10.63 4.58 -13.95
C LEU A 61 11.87 4.61 -13.06
N GLY A 62 12.70 5.66 -13.12
CA GLY A 62 13.97 5.72 -12.40
C GLY A 62 13.85 5.62 -10.90
N GLU A 63 12.90 6.32 -10.28
CA GLU A 63 12.67 6.26 -8.83
C GLU A 63 12.11 4.91 -8.40
N ILE A 64 11.22 4.32 -9.19
CA ILE A 64 10.65 2.99 -8.97
C ILE A 64 11.77 1.94 -9.00
N LYS A 65 12.60 2.00 -10.05
CA LYS A 65 13.75 1.10 -10.23
C LYS A 65 14.74 1.21 -9.08
N ALA A 66 15.05 2.42 -8.64
CA ALA A 66 15.95 2.65 -7.51
C ALA A 66 15.44 2.01 -6.21
N GLN A 67 14.14 2.07 -5.92
CA GLN A 67 13.54 1.44 -4.74
C GLN A 67 13.60 -0.09 -4.83
N VAL A 68 13.28 -0.66 -5.99
CA VAL A 68 13.30 -2.11 -6.22
C VAL A 68 14.73 -2.66 -6.13
N GLU A 69 15.69 -2.02 -6.78
CA GLU A 69 17.11 -2.41 -6.73
C GLU A 69 17.73 -2.30 -5.34
N ALA A 70 17.30 -1.30 -4.55
CA ALA A 70 17.72 -1.16 -3.17
C ALA A 70 17.05 -2.15 -2.20
N GLY A 71 16.03 -2.89 -2.66
CA GLY A 71 15.23 -3.76 -1.80
C GLY A 71 14.45 -2.99 -0.71
N ASN A 72 14.16 -1.72 -0.95
CA ASN A 72 13.46 -0.84 -0.02
C ASN A 72 12.32 -0.12 -0.74
N VAL A 73 11.26 -0.86 -1.04
CA VAL A 73 10.06 -0.34 -1.71
C VAL A 73 9.15 0.30 -0.68
N THR A 74 8.87 1.59 -0.84
CA THR A 74 7.98 2.38 0.02
C THR A 74 6.69 2.79 -0.67
N TRP A 75 6.58 2.59 -1.97
CA TRP A 75 5.42 2.89 -2.79
C TRP A 75 4.62 1.62 -3.06
N ASP A 76 3.34 1.63 -2.71
CA ASP A 76 2.48 0.46 -2.88
C ASP A 76 1.73 0.49 -4.22
N VAL A 77 1.27 1.66 -4.62
CA VAL A 77 0.54 1.88 -5.89
C VAL A 77 1.10 3.10 -6.57
N VAL A 78 1.48 2.98 -7.82
CA VAL A 78 2.04 4.07 -8.61
C VAL A 78 1.32 4.23 -9.93
N ASP A 79 1.02 5.46 -10.29
CA ASP A 79 0.41 5.82 -11.57
C ASP A 79 1.50 5.99 -12.63
N VAL A 80 1.41 5.23 -13.71
CA VAL A 80 2.39 5.20 -14.78
C VAL A 80 1.70 5.25 -16.15
N LEU A 81 2.44 5.64 -17.19
CA LEU A 81 1.95 5.55 -18.56
C LEU A 81 1.89 4.08 -19.03
N PRO A 82 1.04 3.74 -20.02
CA PRO A 82 0.91 2.37 -20.51
C PRO A 82 2.23 1.75 -20.99
N ASP A 83 3.06 2.50 -21.67
CA ASP A 83 4.39 2.06 -22.13
C ASP A 83 5.34 1.81 -20.96
N GLN A 84 5.25 2.62 -19.91
CA GLN A 84 6.01 2.43 -18.68
C GLN A 84 5.52 1.21 -17.90
N ALA A 85 4.20 0.93 -17.92
CA ALA A 85 3.67 -0.28 -17.31
C ALA A 85 4.23 -1.54 -17.97
N ILE A 86 4.27 -1.58 -19.29
CA ILE A 86 4.86 -2.69 -20.05
C ILE A 86 6.35 -2.85 -19.72
N THR A 87 7.12 -1.77 -19.84
CA THR A 87 8.56 -1.79 -19.54
C THR A 87 8.83 -2.20 -18.10
N GLY A 88 8.09 -1.66 -17.16
CA GLY A 88 8.25 -1.98 -15.74
C GLY A 88 7.89 -3.43 -15.40
N CYS A 89 6.89 -4.01 -16.07
CA CYS A 89 6.57 -5.43 -15.96
C CYS A 89 7.69 -6.31 -16.52
N ASP A 90 8.22 -5.95 -17.70
CA ASP A 90 9.31 -6.70 -18.35
C ASP A 90 10.60 -6.66 -17.51
N GLU A 91 10.87 -5.54 -16.86
CA GLU A 91 12.01 -5.37 -15.95
C GLU A 91 11.77 -5.93 -14.55
N GLY A 92 10.59 -6.45 -14.25
CA GLY A 92 10.26 -7.00 -12.94
C GLY A 92 10.10 -5.95 -11.82
N LEU A 93 9.75 -4.73 -12.17
CA LEU A 93 9.55 -3.63 -11.23
C LEU A 93 8.17 -3.66 -10.58
N PHE A 94 7.20 -4.33 -11.20
CA PHE A 94 5.82 -4.39 -10.74
C PHE A 94 5.38 -5.81 -10.42
N GLU A 95 4.53 -5.94 -9.41
CA GLU A 95 3.85 -7.19 -9.07
C GLU A 95 2.66 -7.43 -10.00
N LYS A 96 2.49 -8.66 -10.44
CA LYS A 96 1.30 -9.05 -11.21
C LYS A 96 0.10 -9.16 -10.29
N VAL A 97 -0.99 -8.49 -10.67
CA VAL A 97 -2.25 -8.50 -9.94
C VAL A 97 -3.27 -9.35 -10.71
N ASP A 98 -3.94 -10.28 -10.03
CA ASP A 98 -5.07 -10.99 -10.62
C ASP A 98 -6.26 -10.04 -10.75
N GLN A 99 -6.56 -9.64 -11.97
CA GLN A 99 -7.60 -8.69 -12.29
C GLN A 99 -9.00 -9.34 -12.37
N SER A 100 -9.09 -10.66 -12.39
CA SER A 100 -10.35 -11.38 -12.60
C SER A 100 -11.43 -11.06 -11.56
N SER A 101 -11.00 -10.66 -10.36
CA SER A 101 -11.91 -10.37 -9.24
C SER A 101 -12.50 -8.94 -9.24
N PHE A 102 -11.95 -8.02 -10.02
CA PHE A 102 -12.38 -6.61 -10.01
C PHE A 102 -12.58 -5.96 -11.39
N ILE A 103 -12.22 -6.63 -12.48
CA ILE A 103 -12.59 -6.20 -13.81
C ILE A 103 -14.06 -6.57 -14.06
N ASN A 104 -14.84 -5.59 -14.47
CA ASN A 104 -16.23 -5.76 -14.89
C ASN A 104 -16.47 -5.00 -16.19
N ASP A 105 -17.65 -5.15 -16.77
CA ASP A 105 -18.04 -4.56 -18.06
C ASP A 105 -17.97 -3.02 -18.12
N MET A 106 -17.81 -2.35 -16.97
CA MET A 106 -17.69 -0.90 -16.89
C MET A 106 -16.22 -0.42 -16.96
N VAL A 107 -15.28 -1.33 -16.89
CA VAL A 107 -13.85 -1.01 -16.97
C VAL A 107 -13.43 -1.09 -18.43
N VAL A 108 -12.85 -0.01 -18.93
CA VAL A 108 -12.20 -0.03 -20.25
C VAL A 108 -11.11 -1.10 -20.20
N PRO A 109 -11.07 -2.04 -21.16
CA PRO A 109 -10.04 -3.06 -21.17
C PRO A 109 -8.66 -2.45 -21.00
N PRO A 110 -7.78 -3.07 -20.22
CA PRO A 110 -6.41 -2.60 -20.09
C PRO A 110 -5.75 -2.56 -21.47
N VAL A 111 -4.98 -1.55 -21.70
CA VAL A 111 -4.27 -1.31 -22.98
C VAL A 111 -3.23 -2.39 -23.25
N SER A 112 -2.94 -3.23 -22.27
CA SER A 112 -2.01 -4.35 -22.35
C SER A 112 -2.65 -5.63 -21.83
N GLU A 113 -2.75 -6.62 -22.68
CA GLU A 113 -2.80 -8.01 -22.24
C GLU A 113 -1.40 -8.51 -21.85
#